data_4e593314da25fe11aa45a97dda51c859
#
_entry.id   4e593314da25fe11aa45a97dda51c859
#
_cell.length_a   1.000
_cell.length_b   1.000
_cell.length_c   1.000
_cell.angle_alpha   90.00
_cell.angle_beta   90.00
_cell.angle_gamma   90.00
#
_symmetry.space_group_name_H-M   'P 1'
#
loop_
_entity.id
_entity.type
_entity.pdbx_description
1 polymer ?
#
loop_
_entity_poly.entity_id
_entity_poly.type
_entity_poly.pdbx_seq_one_letter_code
_entity_poly.pdbx_strand_id
1 'polypeptide(L)'
;IALAMDFLAIALAELGNISERRIYKLISGARELPSFLVAKPGLNSGFMIPQYAAASIVSQSKGLCWPASCDSIPSSQGQEDHVSMGSNAATKLYRVVLNTERVLAIELLNAAQALEFRRPLRSSKPIEDLLAAYRKHVPFVENDQVMYTLIDASVKFLQTEKL
;
A
#
# COMPACT_ATOMS: atom_id res chain seq x y z
N ILE A 1 3.54 21.06 15.84
CA ILE A 1 3.86 19.68 15.40
C ILE A 1 2.58 18.93 15.02
N ALA A 2 1.50 18.95 15.83
CA ALA A 2 0.24 18.23 15.56
C ALA A 2 -0.35 18.52 14.17
N LEU A 3 -0.46 19.80 13.77
CA LEU A 3 -0.92 20.21 12.43
C LEU A 3 -0.08 19.59 11.31
N ALA A 4 1.25 19.61 11.45
CA ALA A 4 2.13 19.02 10.44
C ALA A 4 1.94 17.50 10.32
N MET A 5 1.69 16.81 11.43
CA MET A 5 1.38 15.37 11.44
C MET A 5 0.04 15.06 10.77
N ASP A 6 -1.00 15.86 11.02
CA ASP A 6 -2.29 15.71 10.36
C ASP A 6 -2.19 15.97 8.86
N PHE A 7 -1.46 17.01 8.43
CA PHE A 7 -1.21 17.26 7.00
C PHE A 7 -0.46 16.12 6.32
N LEU A 8 0.55 15.56 6.99
CA LEU A 8 1.29 14.41 6.45
C LEU A 8 0.42 13.17 6.35
N ALA A 9 -0.45 12.92 7.33
CA ALA A 9 -1.41 11.82 7.28
C ALA A 9 -2.35 11.93 6.08
N ILE A 10 -2.87 13.13 5.78
CA ILE A 10 -3.71 13.40 4.60
C ILE A 10 -2.92 13.15 3.31
N ALA A 11 -1.70 13.68 3.20
CA ALA A 11 -0.87 13.50 2.02
C ALA A 11 -0.54 12.02 1.74
N LEU A 12 -0.22 11.25 2.77
CA LEU A 12 0.05 9.81 2.66
C LEU A 12 -1.21 9.01 2.33
N ALA A 13 -2.37 9.40 2.86
CA ALA A 13 -3.63 8.76 2.49
C ALA A 13 -3.96 8.99 1.01
N GLU A 14 -3.66 10.16 0.46
CA GLU A 14 -3.84 10.45 -0.97
C GLU A 14 -2.88 9.63 -1.84
N LEU A 15 -1.62 9.48 -1.41
CA LEU A 15 -0.67 8.57 -2.06
C LEU A 15 -1.19 7.12 -2.06
N GLY A 16 -1.77 6.67 -0.95
CA GLY A 16 -2.42 5.36 -0.85
C GLY A 16 -3.61 5.22 -1.80
N ASN A 17 -4.43 6.26 -1.93
CA ASN A 17 -5.57 6.28 -2.85
C ASN A 17 -5.16 6.02 -4.29
N ILE A 18 -4.17 6.76 -4.80
CA ILE A 18 -3.74 6.59 -6.20
C ILE A 18 -3.06 5.23 -6.42
N SER A 19 -2.30 4.75 -5.44
CA SER A 19 -1.67 3.42 -5.48
C SER A 19 -2.73 2.32 -5.60
N GLU A 20 -3.77 2.34 -4.77
CA GLU A 20 -4.87 1.38 -4.83
C GLU A 20 -5.60 1.44 -6.18
N ARG A 21 -5.83 2.62 -6.76
CA ARG A 21 -6.42 2.74 -8.09
C ARG A 21 -5.55 2.14 -9.20
N ARG A 22 -4.22 2.21 -9.08
CA ARG A 22 -3.30 1.53 -9.99
C ARG A 22 -3.37 0.00 -9.84
N ILE A 23 -3.44 -0.51 -8.60
CA ILE A 23 -3.67 -1.93 -8.32
C ILE A 23 -4.96 -2.40 -9.01
N TYR A 24 -6.07 -1.69 -8.80
CA TYR A 24 -7.36 -2.00 -9.41
C TYR A 24 -7.27 -2.07 -10.95
N LYS A 25 -6.57 -1.12 -11.57
CA LYS A 25 -6.36 -1.10 -13.03
C LYS A 25 -5.54 -2.29 -13.52
N LEU A 26 -4.52 -2.71 -12.78
CA LEU A 26 -3.69 -3.85 -13.15
C LEU A 26 -4.48 -5.16 -13.18
N ILE A 27 -5.38 -5.38 -12.21
CA ILE A 27 -6.17 -6.63 -12.13
C ILE A 27 -7.43 -6.65 -12.99
N SER A 28 -7.78 -5.53 -13.64
CA SER A 28 -9.06 -5.39 -14.34
C SER A 28 -9.14 -6.10 -15.70
N GLY A 29 -8.08 -6.75 -16.15
CA GLY A 29 -8.01 -7.35 -17.49
C GLY A 29 -7.82 -6.33 -18.62
N ALA A 30 -7.55 -5.06 -18.29
CA ALA A 30 -7.30 -4.01 -19.28
C ALA A 30 -5.88 -4.13 -19.87
N ARG A 31 -5.70 -3.53 -21.07
CA ARG A 31 -4.39 -3.45 -21.74
C ARG A 31 -3.76 -4.82 -21.97
N GLU A 32 -4.55 -5.81 -22.40
CA GLU A 32 -4.10 -7.18 -22.70
C GLU A 32 -3.48 -7.94 -21.51
N LEU A 33 -3.69 -7.46 -20.28
CA LEU A 33 -3.35 -8.22 -19.08
C LEU A 33 -4.49 -9.21 -18.76
N PRO A 34 -4.18 -10.41 -18.25
CA PRO A 34 -5.23 -11.31 -17.82
C PRO A 34 -5.96 -10.75 -16.59
N SER A 35 -7.28 -11.00 -16.52
CA SER A 35 -8.06 -10.64 -15.33
C SER A 35 -7.44 -11.25 -14.09
N PHE A 36 -7.37 -10.47 -13.02
CA PHE A 36 -6.75 -10.86 -11.74
C PHE A 36 -5.28 -11.31 -11.82
N LEU A 37 -4.58 -10.97 -12.92
CA LEU A 37 -3.15 -11.30 -13.14
C LEU A 37 -2.82 -12.79 -12.94
N VAL A 38 -3.70 -13.67 -13.43
CA VAL A 38 -3.50 -15.13 -13.45
C VAL A 38 -3.80 -15.70 -14.83
N ALA A 39 -3.10 -16.77 -15.20
CA ALA A 39 -3.25 -17.39 -16.53
C ALA A 39 -4.63 -18.05 -16.75
N LYS A 40 -5.30 -18.47 -15.68
CA LYS A 40 -6.59 -19.15 -15.73
C LYS A 40 -7.58 -18.47 -14.76
N PRO A 41 -8.09 -17.26 -15.10
CA PRO A 41 -9.09 -16.57 -14.28
C PRO A 41 -10.38 -17.41 -14.23
N GLY A 42 -11.05 -17.42 -13.08
CA GLY A 42 -12.22 -18.27 -12.83
C GLY A 42 -11.86 -19.60 -12.16
N LEU A 43 -10.76 -20.25 -12.53
CA LEU A 43 -10.17 -21.34 -11.75
C LEU A 43 -9.38 -20.79 -10.57
N ASN A 44 -8.68 -19.67 -10.79
CA ASN A 44 -7.93 -18.93 -9.78
C ASN A 44 -8.58 -17.57 -9.52
N SER A 45 -8.58 -17.15 -8.26
CA SER A 45 -8.95 -15.79 -7.82
C SER A 45 -7.79 -14.79 -8.00
N GLY A 46 -6.57 -15.29 -8.02
CA GLY A 46 -5.35 -14.54 -8.27
C GLY A 46 -5.17 -13.33 -7.35
N PHE A 47 -4.94 -12.18 -7.95
CA PHE A 47 -4.67 -10.92 -7.24
C PHE A 47 -5.91 -10.15 -6.81
N MET A 48 -7.10 -10.75 -6.87
CA MET A 48 -8.33 -10.16 -6.35
C MET A 48 -8.20 -9.85 -4.84
N ILE A 49 -7.72 -10.81 -4.05
CA ILE A 49 -7.59 -10.66 -2.58
C ILE A 49 -6.55 -9.59 -2.19
N PRO A 50 -5.35 -9.50 -2.79
CA PRO A 50 -4.46 -8.36 -2.58
C PRO A 50 -5.10 -6.99 -2.84
N GLN A 51 -5.93 -6.87 -3.88
CA GLN A 51 -6.67 -5.62 -4.13
C GLN A 51 -7.70 -5.33 -3.04
N TYR A 52 -8.46 -6.32 -2.58
CA TYR A 52 -9.37 -6.14 -1.43
C TYR A 52 -8.62 -5.69 -0.17
N ALA A 53 -7.45 -6.26 0.08
CA ALA A 53 -6.60 -5.84 1.21
C ALA A 53 -6.17 -4.38 1.05
N ALA A 54 -5.71 -3.97 -0.13
CA ALA A 54 -5.33 -2.58 -0.41
C ALA A 54 -6.52 -1.63 -0.24
N ALA A 55 -7.70 -1.98 -0.75
CA ALA A 55 -8.92 -1.18 -0.61
C ALA A 55 -9.34 -1.01 0.87
N SER A 56 -9.24 -2.07 1.66
CA SER A 56 -9.53 -2.04 3.10
C SER A 56 -8.56 -1.11 3.85
N ILE A 57 -7.26 -1.21 3.55
CA ILE A 57 -6.20 -0.39 4.16
C ILE A 57 -6.42 1.10 3.82
N VAL A 58 -6.71 1.41 2.57
CA VAL A 58 -6.99 2.79 2.13
C VAL A 58 -8.25 3.33 2.79
N SER A 59 -9.30 2.53 2.93
CA SER A 59 -10.52 2.91 3.67
C SER A 59 -10.22 3.24 5.12
N GLN A 60 -9.40 2.43 5.80
CA GLN A 60 -8.96 2.70 7.18
C GLN A 60 -8.16 4.01 7.26
N SER A 61 -7.24 4.25 6.33
CA SER A 61 -6.41 5.46 6.30
C SER A 61 -7.25 6.73 6.19
N LYS A 62 -8.35 6.71 5.41
CA LYS A 62 -9.30 7.84 5.34
C LYS A 62 -9.89 8.18 6.70
N GLY A 63 -10.27 7.18 7.49
CA GLY A 63 -10.76 7.39 8.85
C GLY A 63 -9.70 7.97 9.80
N LEU A 64 -8.42 7.67 9.56
CA LEU A 64 -7.30 8.18 10.34
C LEU A 64 -6.89 9.61 9.96
N CYS A 65 -7.41 10.17 8.87
CA CYS A 65 -7.13 11.54 8.43
C CYS A 65 -7.93 12.60 9.19
N TRP A 66 -8.85 12.23 10.08
CA TRP A 66 -9.54 13.19 10.92
C TRP A 66 -8.52 13.95 11.78
N PRO A 67 -8.48 15.30 11.74
CA PRO A 67 -7.40 16.04 12.39
C PRO A 67 -7.51 15.97 13.91
N ALA A 68 -6.43 15.57 14.57
CA ALA A 68 -6.31 15.60 16.02
C ALA A 68 -5.84 16.98 16.53
N SER A 69 -5.27 17.78 15.64
CA SER A 69 -4.80 19.13 15.97
C SER A 69 -5.90 20.14 16.25
N CYS A 70 -7.15 19.84 15.89
CA CYS A 70 -8.31 20.69 16.21
C CYS A 70 -8.93 20.37 17.58
N ASP A 71 -8.43 19.35 18.28
CA ASP A 71 -8.98 18.90 19.56
C ASP A 71 -8.19 19.44 20.75
N SER A 72 -8.91 19.79 21.81
CA SER A 72 -8.35 20.22 23.08
C SER A 72 -9.32 19.90 24.19
N ILE A 73 -8.84 19.28 25.26
CA ILE A 73 -9.67 18.91 26.45
C ILE A 73 -8.98 19.44 27.70
N PRO A 74 -9.62 20.33 28.48
CA PRO A 74 -9.10 20.75 29.78
C PRO A 74 -8.88 19.56 30.72
N SER A 75 -7.77 19.56 31.44
CA SER A 75 -7.44 18.52 32.40
C SER A 75 -6.88 19.07 33.70
N SER A 76 -6.59 18.21 34.69
CA SER A 76 -6.02 18.57 35.99
C SER A 76 -6.82 19.70 36.71
N GLN A 77 -8.16 19.58 36.72
CA GLN A 77 -9.07 20.57 37.32
C GLN A 77 -8.95 21.98 36.68
N GLY A 78 -8.60 22.03 35.39
CA GLY A 78 -8.45 23.28 34.65
C GLY A 78 -7.06 23.92 34.74
N GLN A 79 -6.08 23.20 35.29
CA GLN A 79 -4.69 23.65 35.27
C GLN A 79 -4.16 23.68 33.85
N GLU A 80 -4.49 22.64 33.06
CA GLU A 80 -4.33 22.62 31.62
C GLU A 80 -5.65 23.00 30.95
N ASP A 81 -5.73 24.21 30.42
CA ASP A 81 -6.94 24.77 29.81
C ASP A 81 -6.99 24.57 28.29
N HIS A 82 -5.84 24.60 27.64
CA HIS A 82 -5.71 24.35 26.22
C HIS A 82 -4.56 23.32 25.94
N VAL A 83 -4.95 22.08 25.71
CA VAL A 83 -4.01 20.96 25.60
C VAL A 83 -3.87 20.51 24.14
N SER A 84 -2.64 20.38 23.66
CA SER A 84 -2.38 19.82 22.35
C SER A 84 -2.59 18.30 22.33
N MET A 85 -3.39 17.80 21.38
CA MET A 85 -3.55 16.36 21.11
C MET A 85 -2.50 15.81 20.13
N GLY A 86 -1.26 16.29 20.25
CA GLY A 86 -0.15 15.91 19.39
C GLY A 86 0.20 14.43 19.44
N SER A 87 0.04 13.77 20.58
CA SER A 87 0.25 12.32 20.69
C SER A 87 -0.78 11.52 19.87
N ASN A 88 -2.04 11.99 19.82
CA ASN A 88 -3.06 11.39 18.96
C ASN A 88 -2.74 11.60 17.47
N ALA A 89 -2.28 12.79 17.10
CA ALA A 89 -1.82 13.05 15.73
C ALA A 89 -0.66 12.12 15.34
N ALA A 90 0.34 11.95 16.22
CA ALA A 90 1.50 11.10 16.00
C ALA A 90 1.12 9.62 15.83
N THR A 91 0.29 9.08 16.70
CA THR A 91 -0.11 7.67 16.65
C THR A 91 -0.97 7.36 15.44
N LYS A 92 -1.84 8.28 15.01
CA LYS A 92 -2.61 8.15 13.76
C LYS A 92 -1.68 8.19 12.54
N LEU A 93 -0.78 9.19 12.49
CA LEU A 93 0.20 9.29 11.40
C LEU A 93 1.03 8.02 11.28
N TYR A 94 1.54 7.49 12.39
CA TYR A 94 2.31 6.23 12.39
C TYR A 94 1.54 5.08 11.71
N ARG A 95 0.24 4.94 12.02
CA ARG A 95 -0.62 3.93 11.38
C ARG A 95 -0.79 4.20 9.88
N VAL A 96 -0.99 5.45 9.48
CA VAL A 96 -1.12 5.82 8.06
C VAL A 96 0.17 5.54 7.29
N VAL A 97 1.35 5.78 7.88
CA VAL A 97 2.65 5.42 7.28
C VAL A 97 2.72 3.91 7.01
N LEU A 98 2.45 3.08 8.02
CA LEU A 98 2.47 1.62 7.87
C LEU A 98 1.43 1.12 6.84
N ASN A 99 0.27 1.74 6.80
CA ASN A 99 -0.77 1.44 5.83
C ASN A 99 -0.33 1.78 4.41
N THR A 100 0.25 2.97 4.21
CA THR A 100 0.75 3.40 2.90
C THR A 100 1.86 2.48 2.41
N GLU A 101 2.79 2.13 3.28
CA GLU A 101 3.87 1.19 2.97
C GLU A 101 3.33 -0.17 2.48
N ARG A 102 2.31 -0.72 3.15
CA ARG A 102 1.64 -1.96 2.72
C ARG A 102 0.93 -1.82 1.38
N VAL A 103 0.24 -0.71 1.13
CA VAL A 103 -0.43 -0.48 -0.15
C VAL A 103 0.59 -0.39 -1.29
N LEU A 104 1.72 0.31 -1.08
CA LEU A 104 2.82 0.37 -2.05
C LEU A 104 3.45 -1.00 -2.29
N ALA A 105 3.60 -1.81 -1.26
CA ALA A 105 4.08 -3.19 -1.38
C ALA A 105 3.13 -4.07 -2.21
N ILE A 106 1.81 -3.92 -2.01
CA ILE A 106 0.80 -4.61 -2.81
C ILE A 106 0.85 -4.10 -4.27
N GLU A 107 1.06 -2.82 -4.50
CA GLU A 107 1.23 -2.28 -5.85
C GLU A 107 2.45 -2.88 -6.55
N LEU A 108 3.61 -2.92 -5.85
CA LEU A 108 4.83 -3.54 -6.38
C LEU A 108 4.60 -5.01 -6.73
N LEU A 109 3.94 -5.77 -5.85
CA LEU A 109 3.60 -7.17 -6.05
C LEU A 109 2.74 -7.36 -7.32
N ASN A 110 1.71 -6.54 -7.50
CA ASN A 110 0.84 -6.56 -8.67
C ASN A 110 1.57 -6.13 -9.95
N ALA A 111 2.38 -5.08 -9.88
CA ALA A 111 3.14 -4.57 -11.02
C ALA A 111 4.19 -5.58 -11.50
N ALA A 112 4.91 -6.20 -10.57
CA ALA A 112 5.87 -7.26 -10.88
C ALA A 112 5.18 -8.46 -11.56
N GLN A 113 4.01 -8.87 -11.05
CA GLN A 113 3.21 -9.94 -11.66
C GLN A 113 2.76 -9.57 -13.09
N ALA A 114 2.27 -8.34 -13.28
CA ALA A 114 1.80 -7.85 -14.57
C ALA A 114 2.92 -7.78 -15.62
N LEU A 115 4.14 -7.41 -15.23
CA LEU A 115 5.29 -7.35 -16.13
C LEU A 115 5.65 -8.72 -16.72
N GLU A 116 5.48 -9.80 -15.97
CA GLU A 116 5.76 -11.14 -16.49
C GLU A 116 4.77 -11.55 -17.61
N PHE A 117 3.51 -11.11 -17.52
CA PHE A 117 2.54 -11.34 -18.60
C PHE A 117 2.84 -10.52 -19.87
N ARG A 118 3.76 -9.56 -19.79
CA ARG A 118 4.23 -8.79 -20.95
C ARG A 118 5.43 -9.42 -21.67
N ARG A 119 6.01 -10.48 -21.14
CA ARG A 119 7.12 -11.17 -21.81
C ARG A 119 6.71 -11.63 -23.21
N PRO A 120 7.57 -11.53 -24.26
CA PRO A 120 9.00 -11.23 -24.20
C PRO A 120 9.35 -9.73 -24.19
N LEU A 121 8.38 -8.80 -24.15
CA LEU A 121 8.65 -7.37 -24.04
C LEU A 121 9.43 -7.09 -22.75
N ARG A 122 10.35 -6.13 -22.82
CA ARG A 122 11.18 -5.73 -21.70
C ARG A 122 10.98 -4.26 -21.39
N SER A 123 11.10 -3.92 -20.10
CA SER A 123 11.12 -2.55 -19.62
C SER A 123 12.52 -1.93 -19.75
N SER A 124 12.72 -0.73 -19.21
CA SER A 124 14.05 -0.14 -19.10
C SER A 124 14.97 -0.96 -18.21
N LYS A 125 16.29 -0.83 -18.44
CA LYS A 125 17.28 -1.59 -17.64
C LYS A 125 17.10 -1.43 -16.12
N PRO A 126 16.91 -0.22 -15.54
CA PRO A 126 16.69 -0.09 -14.10
C PRO A 126 15.48 -0.86 -13.59
N ILE A 127 14.38 -0.89 -14.35
CA ILE A 127 13.18 -1.65 -13.97
C ILE A 127 13.41 -3.17 -14.06
N GLU A 128 14.14 -3.65 -15.07
CA GLU A 128 14.49 -5.07 -15.18
C GLU A 128 15.43 -5.49 -14.04
N ASP A 129 16.40 -4.65 -13.68
CA ASP A 129 17.32 -4.92 -12.57
C ASP A 129 16.53 -4.96 -11.22
N LEU A 130 15.62 -4.02 -11.01
CA LEU A 130 14.72 -4.00 -9.85
C LEU A 130 13.86 -5.27 -9.80
N LEU A 131 13.23 -5.64 -10.92
CA LEU A 131 12.41 -6.83 -11.00
C LEU A 131 13.23 -8.10 -10.70
N ALA A 132 14.45 -8.20 -11.22
CA ALA A 132 15.34 -9.31 -10.95
C ALA A 132 15.75 -9.41 -9.47
N ALA A 133 15.98 -8.27 -8.80
CA ALA A 133 16.23 -8.22 -7.36
C ALA A 133 14.98 -8.65 -6.57
N TYR A 134 13.82 -8.10 -6.90
CA TYR A 134 12.54 -8.42 -6.26
C TYR A 134 12.17 -9.90 -6.37
N ARG A 135 12.39 -10.52 -7.55
CA ARG A 135 12.07 -11.93 -7.80
C ARG A 135 12.90 -12.93 -6.98
N LYS A 136 14.00 -12.49 -6.36
CA LYS A 136 14.72 -13.33 -5.38
C LYS A 136 13.95 -13.54 -4.09
N HIS A 137 13.00 -12.65 -3.78
CA HIS A 137 12.20 -12.64 -2.55
C HIS A 137 10.74 -13.02 -2.79
N VAL A 138 10.21 -12.65 -3.95
CA VAL A 138 8.79 -12.83 -4.29
C VAL A 138 8.68 -13.51 -5.65
N PRO A 139 8.34 -14.80 -5.71
CA PRO A 139 8.23 -15.54 -6.96
C PRO A 139 7.02 -15.08 -7.79
N PHE A 140 7.00 -15.48 -9.08
CA PHE A 140 5.80 -15.37 -9.91
C PHE A 140 4.71 -16.30 -9.37
N VAL A 141 3.46 -15.84 -9.39
CA VAL A 141 2.29 -16.57 -8.90
C VAL A 141 1.56 -17.20 -10.07
N GLU A 142 1.65 -18.52 -10.20
CA GLU A 142 0.95 -19.26 -11.26
C GLU A 142 -0.48 -19.64 -10.84
N ASN A 143 -0.66 -20.07 -9.60
CA ASN A 143 -1.92 -20.54 -9.03
C ASN A 143 -2.18 -19.87 -7.68
N ASP A 144 -3.42 -19.94 -7.23
CA ASP A 144 -3.83 -19.39 -5.94
C ASP A 144 -2.98 -19.96 -4.81
N GLN A 145 -2.52 -19.07 -3.96
CA GLN A 145 -1.73 -19.38 -2.75
C GLN A 145 -2.01 -18.35 -1.65
N VAL A 146 -1.39 -18.56 -0.50
CA VAL A 146 -1.51 -17.64 0.64
C VAL A 146 -0.75 -16.35 0.34
N MET A 147 -1.47 -15.25 0.11
CA MET A 147 -0.91 -13.99 -0.40
C MET A 147 -0.27 -13.12 0.68
N TYR A 148 -0.64 -13.25 1.97
CA TYR A 148 -0.10 -12.37 3.00
C TYR A 148 1.42 -12.51 3.13
N THR A 149 1.97 -13.69 2.92
CA THR A 149 3.42 -13.94 2.98
C THR A 149 4.18 -13.18 1.90
N LEU A 150 3.59 -13.09 0.70
CA LEU A 150 4.15 -12.34 -0.42
C LEU A 150 4.05 -10.82 -0.19
N ILE A 151 2.96 -10.37 0.42
CA ILE A 151 2.78 -8.97 0.82
C ILE A 151 3.83 -8.58 1.86
N ASP A 152 4.04 -9.40 2.90
CA ASP A 152 5.04 -9.14 3.94
C ASP A 152 6.48 -9.17 3.37
N ALA A 153 6.77 -10.09 2.44
CA ALA A 153 8.05 -10.11 1.74
C ALA A 153 8.25 -8.85 0.89
N SER A 154 7.19 -8.34 0.27
CA SER A 154 7.22 -7.09 -0.50
C SER A 154 7.44 -5.87 0.39
N VAL A 155 6.82 -5.81 1.57
CA VAL A 155 7.07 -4.76 2.57
C VAL A 155 8.54 -4.77 3.00
N LYS A 156 9.07 -5.95 3.36
CA LYS A 156 10.49 -6.09 3.74
C LYS A 156 11.43 -5.64 2.63
N PHE A 157 11.12 -6.02 1.38
CA PHE A 157 11.91 -5.58 0.23
C PHE A 157 11.97 -4.06 0.12
N LEU A 158 10.83 -3.36 0.23
CA LEU A 158 10.79 -1.89 0.19
C LEU A 158 11.55 -1.23 1.33
N GLN A 159 11.60 -1.87 2.51
CA GLN A 159 12.29 -1.34 3.68
C GLN A 159 13.82 -1.55 3.63
N THR A 160 14.29 -2.58 2.95
CA THR A 160 15.69 -3.01 3.01
C THR A 160 16.47 -2.71 1.72
N GLU A 161 15.82 -2.71 0.58
CA GLU A 161 16.47 -2.47 -0.70
C GLU A 161 16.70 -0.97 -0.90
N LYS A 162 17.94 -0.60 -1.22
CA LYS A 162 18.28 0.76 -1.65
C LYS A 162 17.95 0.88 -3.14
N LEU A 163 16.83 1.51 -3.44
CA LEU A 163 16.36 1.78 -4.81
C LEU A 163 17.14 2.92 -5.46
#